data_327d8af99a24daa25a2d040af3e527ce
#
_entry.id   327d8af99a24daa25a2d040af3e527ce
#
_cell.length_a   1.000
_cell.length_b   1.000
_cell.length_c   1.000
_cell.angle_alpha   90.00
_cell.angle_beta   90.00
_cell.angle_gamma   90.00
#
_symmetry.space_group_name_H-M   'P 1'
#
loop_
_entity.id
_entity.type
_entity.pdbx_description
1 polymer ?
#
loop_
_entity_poly.entity_id
_entity_poly.type
_entity_poly.pdbx_seq_one_letter_code
_entity_poly.pdbx_strand_id
1 'polypeptide(L)'
;MPVNRMMTRLAPMRWAMMAFAVNPALALASECVQEKAVYGDTDDAYELRFEPTESESSVSNKFKLAVRDTAVVADGIIMRTDDQHHANGRIMFECPEGDVTGADLRACTVWQGMVYASDLKGHISTLPAGGEGAAERLFLPALGPSIQKSSLWGEGKATVAPWDVLSLKGCYQ
;
A
#
# COMPACT_ATOMS: atom_id res chain seq x y z
N MET A 1 60.61 -16.54 -73.21
CA MET A 1 60.34 -15.45 -72.24
C MET A 1 59.25 -15.85 -71.34
N PRO A 2 59.46 -16.22 -70.07
CA PRO A 2 58.42 -16.64 -69.19
C PRO A 2 57.86 -15.43 -68.34
N VAL A 3 56.56 -15.29 -68.33
CA VAL A 3 55.78 -14.30 -67.54
C VAL A 3 55.60 -14.81 -66.16
N ASN A 4 56.15 -14.08 -65.19
CA ASN A 4 56.08 -14.39 -63.76
C ASN A 4 54.75 -13.93 -63.22
N ARG A 5 53.85 -14.88 -62.76
CA ARG A 5 52.57 -14.61 -62.08
C ARG A 5 52.86 -14.51 -60.62
N MET A 6 52.76 -13.29 -60.10
CA MET A 6 52.83 -12.98 -58.69
C MET A 6 51.47 -13.27 -58.03
N MET A 7 51.39 -14.38 -57.27
CA MET A 7 50.20 -14.76 -56.47
C MET A 7 50.21 -13.98 -55.15
N THR A 8 49.37 -12.99 -55.07
CA THR A 8 49.08 -12.28 -53.79
C THR A 8 48.16 -13.14 -52.91
N ARG A 9 48.67 -13.63 -51.79
CA ARG A 9 47.92 -14.34 -50.80
C ARG A 9 47.17 -13.34 -49.90
N LEU A 10 45.84 -13.30 -50.00
CA LEU A 10 44.95 -12.60 -49.08
C LEU A 10 44.80 -13.42 -47.77
N ALA A 11 45.23 -12.86 -46.67
CA ALA A 11 45.06 -13.44 -45.36
C ALA A 11 43.58 -13.24 -44.88
N PRO A 12 42.91 -14.25 -44.30
CA PRO A 12 41.56 -14.09 -43.79
C PRO A 12 41.60 -13.34 -42.45
N MET A 13 41.01 -12.17 -42.45
CA MET A 13 40.77 -11.35 -41.26
C MET A 13 39.67 -12.01 -40.41
N ARG A 14 40.09 -12.69 -39.31
CA ARG A 14 39.19 -13.30 -38.34
C ARG A 14 38.57 -12.20 -37.48
N TRP A 15 37.31 -11.89 -37.72
CA TRP A 15 36.51 -11.05 -36.83
C TRP A 15 36.15 -11.88 -35.60
N ALA A 16 36.73 -11.54 -34.45
CA ALA A 16 36.31 -12.07 -33.16
C ALA A 16 35.00 -11.36 -32.75
N MET A 17 33.86 -12.04 -32.89
CA MET A 17 32.62 -11.61 -32.30
C MET A 17 32.71 -11.76 -30.77
N MET A 18 32.87 -10.64 -30.07
CA MET A 18 32.74 -10.57 -28.62
C MET A 18 31.25 -10.62 -28.28
N ALA A 19 30.75 -11.80 -27.86
CA ALA A 19 29.42 -11.95 -27.35
C ALA A 19 29.36 -11.32 -25.95
N PHE A 20 28.71 -10.15 -25.83
CA PHE A 20 28.32 -9.58 -24.55
C PHE A 20 27.19 -10.42 -23.97
N ALA A 21 27.50 -11.25 -22.98
CA ALA A 21 26.49 -11.92 -22.16
C ALA A 21 25.80 -10.85 -21.33
N VAL A 22 24.61 -10.40 -21.77
CA VAL A 22 23.69 -9.61 -20.95
C VAL A 22 23.11 -10.55 -19.91
N ASN A 23 23.62 -10.47 -18.69
CA ASN A 23 23.03 -11.15 -17.54
C ASN A 23 21.74 -10.38 -17.18
N PRO A 24 20.54 -10.95 -17.36
CA PRO A 24 19.33 -10.35 -16.78
C PRO A 24 19.46 -10.51 -15.27
N ALA A 25 19.81 -9.44 -14.57
CA ALA A 25 19.58 -9.36 -13.13
C ALA A 25 18.08 -9.54 -12.94
N LEU A 26 17.65 -10.73 -12.48
CA LEU A 26 16.33 -10.95 -11.93
C LEU A 26 16.24 -10.02 -10.71
N ALA A 27 15.70 -8.81 -10.90
CA ALA A 27 15.22 -8.01 -9.80
C ALA A 27 14.12 -8.85 -9.14
N LEU A 28 14.45 -9.48 -8.01
CA LEU A 28 13.44 -9.99 -7.09
C LEU A 28 12.65 -8.75 -6.69
N ALA A 29 11.49 -8.55 -7.30
CA ALA A 29 10.51 -7.61 -6.82
C ALA A 29 10.26 -8.03 -5.37
N SER A 30 10.69 -7.21 -4.41
CA SER A 30 10.39 -7.42 -3.00
C SER A 30 8.87 -7.49 -2.91
N GLU A 31 8.35 -8.65 -2.50
CA GLU A 31 6.92 -8.87 -2.39
C GLU A 31 6.37 -7.81 -1.43
N CYS A 32 5.34 -7.06 -1.86
CA CYS A 32 4.76 -6.00 -1.07
C CYS A 32 4.06 -6.61 0.15
N VAL A 33 4.60 -6.38 1.35
CA VAL A 33 3.99 -6.86 2.59
C VAL A 33 2.98 -5.85 3.13
N GLN A 34 1.96 -6.35 3.85
CA GLN A 34 0.82 -5.55 4.29
C GLN A 34 1.23 -4.34 5.14
N GLU A 35 2.22 -4.47 6.02
CA GLU A 35 2.69 -3.37 6.87
C GLU A 35 3.44 -2.24 6.14
N LYS A 36 3.74 -2.43 4.86
CA LYS A 36 4.35 -1.42 3.99
C LYS A 36 3.45 -1.00 2.84
N ALA A 37 2.23 -1.51 2.80
CA ALA A 37 1.32 -1.28 1.71
C ALA A 37 0.71 0.13 1.73
N VAL A 38 0.54 0.69 0.54
CA VAL A 38 -0.10 1.98 0.31
C VAL A 38 -1.31 1.76 -0.57
N TYR A 39 -2.45 2.24 -0.12
CA TYR A 39 -3.73 2.16 -0.83
C TYR A 39 -4.23 3.55 -1.18
N GLY A 40 -5.02 3.65 -2.23
CA GLY A 40 -5.71 4.87 -2.61
C GLY A 40 -7.14 4.58 -3.07
N ASP A 41 -8.01 5.56 -2.92
CA ASP A 41 -9.37 5.49 -3.44
C ASP A 41 -9.40 5.72 -4.97
N THR A 42 -10.58 5.59 -5.56
CA THR A 42 -10.77 5.71 -7.02
C THR A 42 -10.49 7.11 -7.53
N ASP A 43 -10.83 8.13 -6.74
CA ASP A 43 -10.71 9.53 -7.11
C ASP A 43 -9.35 10.12 -6.71
N ASP A 44 -8.46 9.29 -6.14
CA ASP A 44 -7.12 9.65 -5.65
C ASP A 44 -7.13 10.81 -4.63
N ALA A 45 -8.27 10.95 -3.91
CA ALA A 45 -8.46 11.96 -2.88
C ALA A 45 -7.91 11.53 -1.51
N TYR A 46 -7.70 10.23 -1.33
CA TYR A 46 -7.18 9.65 -0.08
C TYR A 46 -6.04 8.69 -0.32
N GLU A 47 -5.08 8.70 0.60
CA GLU A 47 -4.02 7.71 0.68
C GLU A 47 -4.05 7.05 2.07
N LEU A 48 -4.18 5.73 2.11
CA LEU A 48 -4.05 4.92 3.31
C LEU A 48 -2.70 4.21 3.27
N ARG A 49 -1.82 4.51 4.23
CA ARG A 49 -0.49 3.93 4.33
C ARG A 49 -0.38 3.13 5.61
N PHE A 50 -0.11 1.83 5.48
CA PHE A 50 0.19 0.99 6.63
C PHE A 50 1.55 1.34 7.22
N GLU A 51 1.70 1.03 8.52
CA GLU A 51 2.94 1.23 9.27
C GLU A 51 3.27 -0.06 10.05
N PRO A 52 4.56 -0.38 10.25
CA PRO A 52 4.95 -1.51 11.08
C PRO A 52 4.38 -1.40 12.49
N THR A 53 3.98 -2.52 13.06
CA THR A 53 3.52 -2.63 14.44
C THR A 53 4.52 -3.38 15.30
N GLU A 54 4.59 -3.08 16.59
CA GLU A 54 5.37 -3.86 17.53
C GLU A 54 4.71 -5.23 17.76
N SER A 55 5.52 -6.28 17.84
CA SER A 55 5.06 -7.68 17.88
C SER A 55 4.21 -8.07 19.10
N GLU A 56 4.23 -7.26 20.17
CA GLU A 56 3.49 -7.52 21.42
C GLU A 56 2.20 -6.68 21.55
N SER A 57 1.79 -6.00 20.48
CA SER A 57 0.62 -5.14 20.50
C SER A 57 -0.67 -5.92 20.26
N SER A 58 -1.75 -5.57 20.98
CA SER A 58 -3.11 -6.01 20.66
C SER A 58 -3.64 -5.42 19.33
N VAL A 59 -2.92 -4.45 18.77
CA VAL A 59 -3.17 -3.87 17.45
C VAL A 59 -2.46 -4.71 16.40
N SER A 60 -3.22 -5.29 15.49
CA SER A 60 -2.67 -6.15 14.44
C SER A 60 -2.05 -5.36 13.29
N ASN A 61 -2.60 -4.17 13.00
CA ASN A 61 -2.07 -3.27 11.97
C ASN A 61 -2.30 -1.81 12.39
N LYS A 62 -1.35 -0.94 12.04
CA LYS A 62 -1.47 0.52 12.13
C LYS A 62 -1.43 1.11 10.72
N PHE A 63 -2.09 2.24 10.54
CA PHE A 63 -2.04 2.97 9.29
C PHE A 63 -2.31 4.46 9.50
N LYS A 64 -1.93 5.28 8.52
CA LYS A 64 -2.31 6.69 8.39
C LYS A 64 -3.26 6.82 7.22
N LEU A 65 -4.31 7.63 7.38
CA LEU A 65 -5.19 8.05 6.30
C LEU A 65 -4.95 9.53 6.02
N ALA A 66 -4.28 9.82 4.92
CA ALA A 66 -4.02 11.18 4.46
C ALA A 66 -5.13 11.64 3.50
N VAL A 67 -5.57 12.88 3.65
CA VAL A 67 -6.42 13.57 2.68
C VAL A 67 -5.50 14.31 1.71
N ARG A 68 -5.51 13.92 0.44
CA ARG A 68 -4.63 14.49 -0.59
C ARG A 68 -4.84 15.99 -0.72
N ASP A 69 -3.79 16.68 -1.09
CA ASP A 69 -3.76 18.15 -1.28
C ASP A 69 -4.11 18.96 0.00
N THR A 70 -4.05 18.33 1.17
CA THR A 70 -4.23 18.96 2.47
C THR A 70 -3.12 18.53 3.43
N ALA A 71 -3.05 19.15 4.61
CA ALA A 71 -2.17 18.71 5.70
C ALA A 71 -2.83 17.67 6.64
N VAL A 72 -4.03 17.20 6.32
CA VAL A 72 -4.82 16.33 7.18
C VAL A 72 -4.34 14.89 7.08
N VAL A 73 -3.98 14.33 8.24
CA VAL A 73 -3.63 12.93 8.40
C VAL A 73 -4.35 12.40 9.64
N ALA A 74 -5.14 11.36 9.47
CA ALA A 74 -5.84 10.67 10.55
C ALA A 74 -5.10 9.36 10.91
N ASP A 75 -5.15 8.98 12.18
CA ASP A 75 -4.58 7.75 12.71
C ASP A 75 -5.55 6.58 12.55
N GLY A 76 -5.05 5.44 12.10
CA GLY A 76 -5.82 4.23 11.95
C GLY A 76 -5.21 3.05 12.70
N ILE A 77 -6.05 2.27 13.34
CA ILE A 77 -5.67 0.99 13.95
C ILE A 77 -6.63 -0.11 13.52
N ILE A 78 -6.11 -1.32 13.44
CA ILE A 78 -6.90 -2.53 13.23
C ILE A 78 -6.58 -3.50 14.35
N MET A 79 -7.63 -4.01 14.98
CA MET A 79 -7.55 -5.02 16.02
C MET A 79 -8.18 -6.31 15.53
N ARG A 80 -7.47 -7.41 15.76
CA ARG A 80 -7.95 -8.77 15.50
C ARG A 80 -8.05 -9.49 16.84
N THR A 81 -9.17 -10.11 17.11
CA THR A 81 -9.33 -11.01 18.24
C THR A 81 -9.31 -12.45 17.76
N ASP A 82 -8.64 -13.34 18.51
CA ASP A 82 -8.45 -14.75 18.13
C ASP A 82 -9.77 -15.49 17.90
N ASP A 83 -10.83 -15.08 18.59
CA ASP A 83 -12.17 -15.67 18.49
C ASP A 83 -13.00 -15.15 17.29
N GLN A 84 -12.54 -14.08 16.63
CA GLN A 84 -13.26 -13.46 15.53
C GLN A 84 -12.41 -13.45 14.29
N HIS A 85 -12.84 -14.13 13.26
CA HIS A 85 -12.23 -14.09 11.93
C HIS A 85 -12.35 -12.70 11.25
N HIS A 86 -12.61 -11.64 12.03
CA HIS A 86 -12.86 -10.31 11.54
C HIS A 86 -11.88 -9.30 12.11
N ALA A 87 -11.37 -8.44 11.25
CA ALA A 87 -10.53 -7.31 11.62
C ALA A 87 -11.41 -6.08 11.87
N ASN A 88 -11.38 -5.54 13.10
CA ASN A 88 -12.10 -4.31 13.45
C ASN A 88 -11.14 -3.12 13.32
N GLY A 89 -11.47 -2.20 12.43
CA GLY A 89 -10.73 -0.97 12.19
C GLY A 89 -11.35 0.22 12.90
N ARG A 90 -10.51 1.18 13.25
CA ARG A 90 -10.90 2.50 13.73
C ARG A 90 -10.00 3.55 13.11
N ILE A 91 -10.59 4.66 12.67
CA ILE A 91 -9.90 5.85 12.20
C ILE A 91 -10.21 6.98 13.19
N MET A 92 -9.17 7.67 13.65
CA MET A 92 -9.25 8.71 14.66
C MET A 92 -8.55 9.96 14.15
N PHE A 93 -9.10 11.13 14.48
CA PHE A 93 -8.54 12.41 14.08
C PHE A 93 -8.57 13.41 15.24
N GLU A 94 -7.43 14.04 15.52
CA GLU A 94 -7.26 15.04 16.59
C GLU A 94 -7.72 14.53 17.97
N CYS A 95 -7.35 13.30 18.31
CA CYS A 95 -7.61 12.78 19.65
C CYS A 95 -6.74 13.49 20.69
N PRO A 96 -7.27 13.74 21.91
CA PRO A 96 -6.48 14.26 23.02
C PRO A 96 -5.29 13.36 23.35
N GLU A 97 -4.19 13.94 23.80
CA GLU A 97 -3.03 13.20 24.31
C GLU A 97 -3.24 12.80 25.77
N GLY A 98 -2.59 11.73 26.22
CA GLY A 98 -2.60 11.24 27.60
C GLY A 98 -3.72 10.25 27.91
N ASP A 99 -4.23 10.28 29.16
CA ASP A 99 -5.30 9.40 29.60
C ASP A 99 -6.64 9.77 28.95
N VAL A 100 -6.95 9.06 27.87
CA VAL A 100 -8.16 9.31 27.06
C VAL A 100 -9.31 8.49 27.60
N THR A 101 -10.43 9.13 27.92
CA THR A 101 -11.65 8.42 28.30
C THR A 101 -12.36 7.80 27.10
N GLY A 102 -13.27 6.85 27.35
CA GLY A 102 -14.10 6.31 26.27
C GLY A 102 -14.99 7.36 25.59
N ALA A 103 -15.30 8.48 26.28
CA ALA A 103 -16.05 9.61 25.69
C ALA A 103 -15.15 10.39 24.71
N ASP A 104 -13.90 10.65 25.09
CA ASP A 104 -12.93 11.35 24.24
C ASP A 104 -12.62 10.54 22.97
N LEU A 105 -12.41 9.22 23.13
CA LEU A 105 -12.21 8.32 21.99
C LEU A 105 -13.39 8.33 21.02
N ARG A 106 -14.63 8.34 21.55
CA ARG A 106 -15.81 8.44 20.66
C ARG A 106 -15.88 9.78 19.95
N ALA A 107 -15.51 10.87 20.62
CA ALA A 107 -15.55 12.21 20.04
C ALA A 107 -14.55 12.40 18.89
N CYS A 108 -13.37 11.78 18.98
CA CYS A 108 -12.34 11.85 17.94
C CYS A 108 -12.37 10.67 16.95
N THR A 109 -13.30 9.72 17.09
CA THR A 109 -13.45 8.62 16.12
C THR A 109 -14.18 9.13 14.87
N VAL A 110 -13.51 9.04 13.74
CA VAL A 110 -14.02 9.39 12.41
C VAL A 110 -14.80 8.24 11.80
N TRP A 111 -14.27 7.04 11.93
CA TRP A 111 -14.87 5.81 11.41
C TRP A 111 -14.52 4.62 12.30
N GLN A 112 -15.47 3.70 12.43
CA GLN A 112 -15.26 2.41 13.07
C GLN A 112 -16.08 1.35 12.34
N GLY A 113 -15.45 0.24 11.98
CA GLY A 113 -16.13 -0.83 11.28
C GLY A 113 -15.24 -2.03 10.99
N MET A 114 -15.80 -3.01 10.31
CA MET A 114 -15.05 -4.17 9.83
C MET A 114 -14.22 -3.80 8.61
N VAL A 115 -12.98 -4.30 8.57
CA VAL A 115 -12.08 -4.19 7.43
C VAL A 115 -12.01 -5.54 6.75
N TYR A 116 -12.35 -5.57 5.47
CA TYR A 116 -12.20 -6.74 4.62
C TYR A 116 -11.11 -6.51 3.59
N ALA A 117 -10.45 -7.60 3.20
CA ALA A 117 -9.52 -7.63 2.08
C ALA A 117 -10.16 -8.34 0.89
N SER A 118 -9.73 -8.05 -0.32
CA SER A 118 -10.07 -8.86 -1.48
C SER A 118 -8.91 -8.98 -2.46
N ASP A 119 -8.93 -10.07 -3.24
CA ASP A 119 -8.06 -10.24 -4.39
C ASP A 119 -8.63 -9.54 -5.65
N LEU A 120 -7.89 -9.59 -6.77
CA LEU A 120 -8.34 -9.04 -8.05
C LEU A 120 -9.56 -9.76 -8.64
N LYS A 121 -9.84 -10.99 -8.20
CA LYS A 121 -10.99 -11.79 -8.63
C LYS A 121 -12.25 -11.47 -7.81
N GLY A 122 -12.11 -10.68 -6.74
CA GLY A 122 -13.21 -10.30 -5.86
C GLY A 122 -13.49 -11.29 -4.73
N HIS A 123 -12.60 -12.26 -4.46
CA HIS A 123 -12.73 -13.11 -3.29
C HIS A 123 -12.45 -12.29 -2.03
N ILE A 124 -13.41 -12.28 -1.12
CA ILE A 124 -13.30 -11.57 0.16
C ILE A 124 -12.56 -12.45 1.16
N SER A 125 -11.65 -11.86 1.90
CA SER A 125 -10.87 -12.49 2.96
C SER A 125 -10.70 -11.54 4.15
N THR A 126 -10.10 -12.06 5.23
CA THR A 126 -9.61 -11.23 6.31
C THR A 126 -8.39 -10.44 5.85
N LEU A 127 -8.13 -9.29 6.49
CA LEU A 127 -6.92 -8.51 6.23
C LEU A 127 -5.68 -9.36 6.54
N PRO A 128 -4.65 -9.39 5.68
CA PRO A 128 -3.37 -10.03 5.96
C PRO A 128 -2.69 -9.47 7.21
N ALA A 129 -1.88 -10.30 7.89
CA ALA A 129 -0.99 -9.81 8.93
C ALA A 129 0.13 -8.94 8.35
N GLY A 130 0.79 -8.11 9.18
CA GLY A 130 1.77 -7.13 8.72
C GLY A 130 2.87 -7.71 7.81
N GLY A 131 3.43 -8.87 8.15
CA GLY A 131 4.47 -9.55 7.38
C GLY A 131 3.98 -10.40 6.20
N GLU A 132 2.66 -10.54 6.00
CA GLU A 132 2.08 -11.28 4.88
C GLU A 132 1.96 -10.40 3.62
N GLY A 133 1.78 -11.03 2.45
CA GLY A 133 1.57 -10.32 1.20
C GLY A 133 0.37 -9.35 1.26
N ALA A 134 0.53 -8.14 0.75
CA ALA A 134 -0.50 -7.11 0.80
C ALA A 134 -1.74 -7.52 0.01
N ALA A 135 -2.92 -7.20 0.54
CA ALA A 135 -4.18 -7.38 -0.15
C ALA A 135 -4.27 -6.44 -1.37
N GLU A 136 -4.93 -6.89 -2.43
CA GLU A 136 -5.13 -6.06 -3.63
C GLU A 136 -6.11 -4.91 -3.40
N ARG A 137 -7.12 -5.15 -2.56
CA ARG A 137 -8.12 -4.15 -2.19
C ARG A 137 -8.50 -4.27 -0.73
N LEU A 138 -8.81 -3.12 -0.14
CA LEU A 138 -9.44 -3.02 1.19
C LEU A 138 -10.87 -2.53 1.02
N PHE A 139 -11.75 -3.04 1.85
CA PHE A 139 -13.14 -2.61 1.91
C PHE A 139 -13.46 -2.12 3.33
N LEU A 140 -13.78 -0.85 3.44
CA LEU A 140 -14.13 -0.14 4.69
C LEU A 140 -15.58 0.37 4.59
N PRO A 141 -16.58 -0.41 4.97
CA PRO A 141 -18.00 -0.08 4.77
C PRO A 141 -18.38 1.25 5.41
N ALA A 142 -19.10 2.08 4.68
CA ALA A 142 -19.57 3.41 5.09
C ALA A 142 -18.47 4.40 5.46
N LEU A 143 -17.26 4.26 4.90
CA LEU A 143 -16.14 5.18 5.15
C LEU A 143 -16.51 6.61 4.73
N GLY A 144 -16.99 6.82 3.50
CA GLY A 144 -17.36 8.12 2.98
C GLY A 144 -18.42 8.84 3.83
N PRO A 145 -19.59 8.23 4.11
CA PRO A 145 -20.59 8.80 4.99
C PRO A 145 -20.11 9.10 6.41
N SER A 146 -19.17 8.33 6.93
CA SER A 146 -18.58 8.56 8.26
C SER A 146 -17.68 9.78 8.26
N ILE A 147 -16.81 9.92 7.27
CA ILE A 147 -15.95 11.10 7.12
C ILE A 147 -16.79 12.37 6.98
N GLN A 148 -17.85 12.36 6.16
CA GLN A 148 -18.74 13.53 5.99
C GLN A 148 -19.41 14.00 7.28
N LYS A 149 -19.57 13.13 8.27
CA LYS A 149 -20.21 13.42 9.58
C LYS A 149 -19.20 13.71 10.70
N SER A 150 -17.91 13.64 10.40
CA SER A 150 -16.85 13.75 11.39
C SER A 150 -16.18 15.13 11.39
N SER A 151 -15.29 15.37 12.36
CA SER A 151 -14.43 16.55 12.45
C SER A 151 -13.41 16.66 11.31
N LEU A 152 -13.21 15.59 10.54
CA LEU A 152 -12.32 15.55 9.37
C LEU A 152 -12.93 16.22 8.14
N TRP A 153 -14.24 16.48 8.13
CA TRP A 153 -14.96 17.09 7.00
C TRP A 153 -15.00 18.62 7.09
N GLY A 154 -14.75 19.33 5.99
CA GLY A 154 -14.91 20.78 5.86
C GLY A 154 -13.80 21.47 5.11
N GLU A 155 -13.84 22.80 5.09
CA GLU A 155 -12.86 23.64 4.42
C GLU A 155 -11.44 23.44 4.99
N GLY A 156 -10.45 23.28 4.11
CA GLY A 156 -9.07 22.95 4.49
C GLY A 156 -8.84 21.52 4.94
N LYS A 157 -9.89 20.70 4.96
CA LYS A 157 -9.88 19.29 5.29
C LYS A 157 -10.49 18.46 4.14
N ALA A 158 -11.18 17.37 4.46
CA ALA A 158 -11.86 16.56 3.46
C ALA A 158 -13.08 17.27 2.91
N THR A 159 -13.19 17.38 1.59
CA THR A 159 -14.34 17.94 0.86
C THR A 159 -14.92 16.96 -0.15
N VAL A 160 -14.23 15.85 -0.39
CA VAL A 160 -14.66 14.72 -1.22
C VAL A 160 -14.82 13.51 -0.32
N ALA A 161 -15.94 12.80 -0.40
CA ALA A 161 -16.13 11.57 0.36
C ALA A 161 -15.42 10.41 -0.35
N PRO A 162 -14.59 9.61 0.34
CA PRO A 162 -13.96 8.46 -0.29
C PRO A 162 -14.97 7.37 -0.60
N TRP A 163 -14.62 6.52 -1.55
CA TRP A 163 -15.29 5.26 -1.75
C TRP A 163 -14.96 4.27 -0.62
N ASP A 164 -15.83 3.30 -0.40
CA ASP A 164 -15.61 2.25 0.58
C ASP A 164 -14.49 1.28 0.20
N VAL A 165 -14.02 1.32 -1.05
CA VAL A 165 -12.98 0.47 -1.61
C VAL A 165 -11.71 1.27 -1.87
N LEU A 166 -10.60 0.82 -1.29
CA LEU A 166 -9.26 1.33 -1.54
C LEU A 166 -8.44 0.26 -2.27
N SER A 167 -7.73 0.64 -3.32
CA SER A 167 -6.91 -0.26 -4.14
C SER A 167 -5.44 -0.11 -3.82
N LEU A 168 -4.70 -1.21 -3.83
CA LEU A 168 -3.24 -1.21 -3.63
C LEU A 168 -2.56 -0.38 -4.72
N LYS A 169 -1.76 0.59 -4.32
CA LYS A 169 -0.94 1.45 -5.19
C LYS A 169 0.51 1.00 -5.22
N GLY A 170 0.96 0.31 -4.20
CA GLY A 170 2.32 -0.20 -4.04
C GLY A 170 2.75 -0.30 -2.59
N CYS A 171 4.05 -0.43 -2.38
CA CYS A 171 4.69 -0.43 -1.06
C CYS A 171 5.76 0.66 -0.99
N TYR A 172 5.89 1.28 0.17
CA TYR A 172 7.07 2.12 0.43
C TYR A 172 8.27 1.24 0.88
N GLN A 173 9.45 1.75 0.63
CA GLN A 173 10.73 1.09 0.98
C GLN A 173 11.16 1.42 2.41
#